data_6fc1d6da9a00f819e540786fc5a696c9
#
_entry.id   6fc1d6da9a00f819e540786fc5a696c9
#
_cell.length_a   1.000
_cell.length_b   1.000
_cell.length_c   1.000
_cell.angle_alpha   90.00
_cell.angle_beta   90.00
_cell.angle_gamma   90.00
#
_symmetry.space_group_name_H-M   'P 1'
#
loop_
_entity.id
_entity.type
_entity.pdbx_description
1 polymer ?
#
loop_
_entity_poly.entity_id
_entity_poly.type
_entity_poly.pdbx_seq_one_letter_code
_entity_poly.pdbx_strand_id
1 'polypeptide(L)'
;GTPVGGIGLQAHFSSAIDACSVRKALDALAVFNLPIKITEFDCSVDDEAVQAQSLIDLYRTAFAHPSVEGILMWGFWEKWHWQPKAALLRTDFSKKPSAEAYENLVFSNWWTRVEGQTDSKGEFTCKAFYGDYVLTATGPDGQPVLQDFSLRRKKGEGKATLTFAAPEEAESEEEQEE
;
A
#
# COMPACT_ATOMS: atom_id res chain seq x y z
N GLY A 1 -13.32 -22.92 25.60
CA GLY A 1 -11.95 -22.37 25.47
C GLY A 1 -12.01 -20.86 25.32
N THR A 2 -10.90 -20.18 25.52
CA THR A 2 -10.79 -18.72 25.31
C THR A 2 -10.94 -18.41 23.81
N PRO A 3 -11.77 -17.43 23.40
CA PRO A 3 -11.88 -17.04 22.01
C PRO A 3 -10.56 -16.38 21.55
N VAL A 4 -10.02 -16.83 20.41
CA VAL A 4 -8.84 -16.27 19.78
C VAL A 4 -9.25 -15.57 18.49
N GLY A 5 -8.96 -14.26 18.37
CA GLY A 5 -9.38 -13.43 17.24
C GLY A 5 -8.29 -13.18 16.18
N GLY A 6 -7.04 -13.59 16.41
CA GLY A 6 -5.93 -13.38 15.48
C GLY A 6 -4.62 -13.97 15.98
N ILE A 7 -3.63 -13.99 15.11
CA ILE A 7 -2.28 -14.50 15.37
C ILE A 7 -1.29 -13.37 15.21
N GLY A 8 -0.44 -13.14 16.22
CA GLY A 8 0.68 -12.20 16.17
C GLY A 8 2.00 -12.94 16.01
N LEU A 9 2.80 -12.54 15.03
CA LEU A 9 4.17 -13.00 14.85
C LEU A 9 5.12 -11.84 15.20
N GLN A 10 6.01 -12.05 16.15
CA GLN A 10 7.00 -11.03 16.49
C GLN A 10 7.93 -10.73 15.32
N ALA A 11 8.50 -11.78 14.73
CA ALA A 11 9.37 -11.67 13.54
C ALA A 11 10.68 -10.93 13.78
N HIS A 12 11.40 -11.32 14.86
CA HIS A 12 12.77 -10.89 15.14
C HIS A 12 13.77 -11.80 14.43
N PHE A 13 14.63 -11.23 13.60
CA PHE A 13 15.63 -11.97 12.83
C PHE A 13 17.04 -11.53 13.18
N SER A 14 17.97 -12.50 13.27
CA SER A 14 19.41 -12.28 13.45
C SER A 14 20.26 -12.77 12.28
N SER A 15 19.63 -13.11 11.17
CA SER A 15 20.25 -13.56 9.92
C SER A 15 19.44 -13.08 8.72
N ALA A 16 20.01 -13.23 7.52
CA ALA A 16 19.28 -12.95 6.27
C ALA A 16 17.97 -13.73 6.20
N ILE A 17 16.93 -13.07 5.73
CA ILE A 17 15.59 -13.64 5.63
C ILE A 17 15.43 -14.37 4.30
N ASP A 18 14.95 -15.61 4.36
CA ASP A 18 14.52 -16.38 3.21
C ASP A 18 13.00 -16.24 3.01
N ALA A 19 12.59 -15.62 1.91
CA ALA A 19 11.20 -15.41 1.55
C ALA A 19 10.38 -16.70 1.50
N CYS A 20 10.99 -17.82 1.07
CA CYS A 20 10.31 -19.12 1.01
C CYS A 20 10.00 -19.64 2.41
N SER A 21 10.92 -19.48 3.36
CA SER A 21 10.72 -19.89 4.75
C SER A 21 9.66 -19.04 5.44
N VAL A 22 9.66 -17.72 5.21
CA VAL A 22 8.60 -16.82 5.69
C VAL A 22 7.24 -17.25 5.13
N ARG A 23 7.15 -17.51 3.82
CA ARG A 23 5.92 -17.96 3.18
C ARG A 23 5.39 -19.26 3.80
N LYS A 24 6.25 -20.27 3.98
CA LYS A 24 5.89 -21.53 4.61
C LYS A 24 5.36 -21.34 6.04
N ALA A 25 6.00 -20.48 6.83
CA ALA A 25 5.54 -20.17 8.18
C ALA A 25 4.14 -19.52 8.18
N LEU A 26 3.91 -18.57 7.28
CA LEU A 26 2.60 -17.92 7.14
C LEU A 26 1.52 -18.91 6.66
N ASP A 27 1.83 -19.74 5.67
CA ASP A 27 0.91 -20.79 5.17
C ASP A 27 0.54 -21.79 6.29
N ALA A 28 1.51 -22.18 7.14
CA ALA A 28 1.26 -23.08 8.27
C ALA A 28 0.33 -22.47 9.33
N LEU A 29 0.38 -21.16 9.53
CA LEU A 29 -0.51 -20.46 10.45
C LEU A 29 -1.89 -20.13 9.83
N ALA A 30 -1.93 -19.96 8.52
CA ALA A 30 -3.18 -19.66 7.80
C ALA A 30 -4.23 -20.78 7.88
N VAL A 31 -3.82 -22.01 8.21
CA VAL A 31 -4.75 -23.16 8.40
C VAL A 31 -5.77 -22.92 9.52
N PHE A 32 -5.47 -22.02 10.45
CA PHE A 32 -6.39 -21.68 11.54
C PHE A 32 -7.50 -20.70 11.10
N ASN A 33 -7.46 -20.19 9.86
CA ASN A 33 -8.42 -19.21 9.32
C ASN A 33 -8.56 -17.95 10.20
N LEU A 34 -7.47 -17.53 10.84
CA LEU A 34 -7.39 -16.33 11.65
C LEU A 34 -6.52 -15.27 10.94
N PRO A 35 -6.82 -13.97 11.10
CA PRO A 35 -5.94 -12.93 10.62
C PRO A 35 -4.57 -13.00 11.29
N ILE A 36 -3.53 -12.76 10.50
CA ILE A 36 -2.13 -12.75 10.96
C ILE A 36 -1.61 -11.32 10.92
N LYS A 37 -0.90 -10.90 11.96
CA LYS A 37 -0.13 -9.64 11.96
C LYS A 37 1.33 -9.94 12.30
N ILE A 38 2.23 -9.33 11.55
CA ILE A 38 3.61 -9.19 11.97
C ILE A 38 3.62 -8.04 12.98
N THR A 39 4.02 -8.31 14.23
CA THR A 39 3.80 -7.37 15.34
C THR A 39 5.04 -6.59 15.75
N GLU A 40 6.23 -7.11 15.47
CA GLU A 40 7.47 -6.59 16.04
C GLU A 40 8.68 -6.78 15.10
N PHE A 41 8.45 -6.63 13.79
CA PHE A 41 9.51 -6.93 12.82
C PHE A 41 10.77 -6.12 13.06
N ASP A 42 11.90 -6.84 13.14
CA ASP A 42 13.25 -6.30 13.01
C ASP A 42 14.21 -7.34 12.43
N CYS A 43 15.35 -6.86 11.91
CA CYS A 43 16.40 -7.71 11.35
C CYS A 43 17.78 -7.18 11.77
N SER A 44 18.43 -7.86 12.73
CA SER A 44 19.71 -7.47 13.30
C SER A 44 20.85 -8.23 12.62
N VAL A 45 21.37 -7.67 11.53
CA VAL A 45 22.52 -8.19 10.78
C VAL A 45 23.56 -7.10 10.60
N ASP A 46 24.85 -7.50 10.40
CA ASP A 46 25.96 -6.55 10.29
C ASP A 46 25.97 -5.82 8.94
N ASP A 47 25.58 -6.51 7.88
CA ASP A 47 25.54 -5.96 6.52
C ASP A 47 24.21 -5.24 6.29
N GLU A 48 24.26 -3.92 6.10
CA GLU A 48 23.08 -3.08 5.85
C GLU A 48 22.39 -3.40 4.53
N ALA A 49 23.10 -3.92 3.51
CA ALA A 49 22.49 -4.33 2.26
C ALA A 49 21.69 -5.63 2.46
N VAL A 50 22.20 -6.56 3.25
CA VAL A 50 21.48 -7.78 3.67
C VAL A 50 20.26 -7.43 4.51
N GLN A 51 20.36 -6.43 5.40
CA GLN A 51 19.23 -5.93 6.17
C GLN A 51 18.14 -5.37 5.26
N ALA A 52 18.50 -4.55 4.30
CA ALA A 52 17.56 -3.95 3.35
C ALA A 52 16.87 -5.02 2.49
N GLN A 53 17.62 -6.01 1.98
CA GLN A 53 17.04 -7.11 1.21
C GLN A 53 16.11 -7.96 2.07
N SER A 54 16.50 -8.26 3.31
CA SER A 54 15.66 -9.01 4.26
C SER A 54 14.33 -8.30 4.55
N LEU A 55 14.35 -6.97 4.69
CA LEU A 55 13.13 -6.18 4.82
C LEU A 55 12.26 -6.31 3.57
N ILE A 56 12.83 -6.17 2.37
CA ILE A 56 12.10 -6.31 1.11
C ILE A 56 11.44 -7.70 1.03
N ASP A 57 12.16 -8.75 1.34
CA ASP A 57 11.70 -10.14 1.24
C ASP A 57 10.57 -10.43 2.21
N LEU A 58 10.69 -9.98 3.46
CA LEU A 58 9.62 -10.13 4.45
C LEU A 58 8.39 -9.31 4.05
N TYR A 59 8.57 -8.03 3.74
CA TYR A 59 7.45 -7.14 3.43
C TYR A 59 6.67 -7.60 2.21
N ARG A 60 7.36 -7.98 1.11
CA ARG A 60 6.70 -8.50 -0.09
C ARG A 60 5.96 -9.80 0.16
N THR A 61 6.58 -10.72 0.91
CA THR A 61 5.98 -12.01 1.23
C THR A 61 4.73 -11.85 2.10
N ALA A 62 4.83 -11.03 3.15
CA ALA A 62 3.72 -10.76 4.06
C ALA A 62 2.58 -9.98 3.37
N PHE A 63 2.90 -8.93 2.61
CA PHE A 63 1.91 -8.14 1.87
C PHE A 63 1.12 -8.96 0.84
N ALA A 64 1.80 -9.90 0.17
CA ALA A 64 1.16 -10.79 -0.80
C ALA A 64 0.36 -11.93 -0.15
N HIS A 65 0.52 -12.16 1.16
CA HIS A 65 -0.14 -13.29 1.82
C HIS A 65 -1.60 -12.97 2.20
N PRO A 66 -2.57 -13.80 1.80
CA PRO A 66 -3.99 -13.50 1.99
C PRO A 66 -4.45 -13.39 3.45
N SER A 67 -3.80 -14.06 4.39
CA SER A 67 -4.16 -14.02 5.81
C SER A 67 -3.44 -12.92 6.58
N VAL A 68 -2.46 -12.21 5.97
CA VAL A 68 -1.75 -11.13 6.65
C VAL A 68 -2.52 -9.82 6.49
N GLU A 69 -2.76 -9.14 7.60
CA GLU A 69 -3.51 -7.88 7.65
C GLU A 69 -2.63 -6.68 8.00
N GLY A 70 -1.43 -6.89 8.50
CA GLY A 70 -0.56 -5.79 8.87
C GLY A 70 0.86 -6.22 9.22
N ILE A 71 1.78 -5.26 9.11
CA ILE A 71 3.18 -5.38 9.48
C ILE A 71 3.53 -4.16 10.34
N LEU A 72 4.03 -4.43 11.55
CA LEU A 72 4.54 -3.42 12.48
C LEU A 72 6.02 -3.69 12.71
N MET A 73 6.80 -2.62 12.74
CA MET A 73 8.20 -2.67 13.13
C MET A 73 8.35 -2.54 14.65
N TRP A 74 9.41 -3.16 15.21
CA TRP A 74 9.72 -3.05 16.63
C TRP A 74 10.57 -1.82 16.99
N GLY A 75 10.64 -0.87 16.14
CA GLY A 75 11.41 0.36 16.32
C GLY A 75 12.09 0.77 15.03
N PHE A 76 12.63 1.99 15.01
CA PHE A 76 13.19 2.56 13.79
C PHE A 76 14.47 3.36 14.01
N TRP A 77 14.76 3.79 15.27
CA TRP A 77 15.90 4.64 15.58
C TRP A 77 16.96 3.92 16.42
N GLU A 78 18.17 3.90 15.93
CA GLU A 78 19.30 3.15 16.47
C GLU A 78 19.57 3.42 17.95
N LYS A 79 19.44 4.67 18.41
CA LYS A 79 19.74 5.07 19.80
C LYS A 79 18.82 4.41 20.83
N TRP A 80 17.58 4.11 20.46
CA TRP A 80 16.57 3.55 21.37
C TRP A 80 16.10 2.15 20.99
N HIS A 81 16.68 1.59 19.93
CA HIS A 81 16.34 0.23 19.50
C HIS A 81 17.03 -0.80 20.39
N TRP A 82 16.31 -1.83 20.85
CA TRP A 82 16.87 -2.90 21.68
C TRP A 82 18.00 -3.68 20.97
N GLN A 83 17.96 -3.73 19.65
CA GLN A 83 19.01 -4.21 18.75
C GLN A 83 19.43 -3.06 17.82
N PRO A 84 20.40 -2.23 18.17
CA PRO A 84 20.73 -1.02 17.40
C PRO A 84 20.96 -1.26 15.90
N LYS A 85 21.59 -2.39 15.54
CA LYS A 85 21.82 -2.77 14.15
C LYS A 85 20.53 -2.96 13.36
N ALA A 86 19.44 -3.37 14.00
CA ALA A 86 18.17 -3.62 13.34
C ALA A 86 17.37 -2.34 12.99
N ALA A 87 17.74 -1.19 13.56
CA ALA A 87 17.08 0.07 13.29
C ALA A 87 17.23 0.50 11.83
N LEU A 88 16.24 1.28 11.34
CA LEU A 88 16.24 1.85 10.00
C LEU A 88 17.03 3.16 9.90
N LEU A 89 17.04 3.95 10.98
CA LEU A 89 17.73 5.23 11.07
C LEU A 89 18.91 5.12 12.04
N ARG A 90 20.04 5.70 11.66
CA ARG A 90 21.22 5.80 12.51
C ARG A 90 20.98 6.79 13.65
N THR A 91 21.91 6.86 14.58
CA THR A 91 21.82 7.75 15.76
C THR A 91 21.62 9.22 15.40
N ASP A 92 22.16 9.68 14.28
CA ASP A 92 22.04 11.03 13.70
C ASP A 92 20.81 11.23 12.82
N PHE A 93 19.88 10.26 12.79
CA PHE A 93 18.71 10.19 11.91
C PHE A 93 19.02 10.01 10.41
N SER A 94 20.26 9.79 10.03
CA SER A 94 20.54 9.40 8.64
C SER A 94 19.94 8.03 8.33
N LYS A 95 19.45 7.88 7.09
CA LYS A 95 18.79 6.64 6.65
C LYS A 95 19.80 5.54 6.39
N LYS A 96 19.47 4.32 6.80
CA LYS A 96 20.12 3.09 6.30
C LYS A 96 19.45 2.67 4.97
N PRO A 97 20.09 1.82 4.17
CA PRO A 97 19.47 1.26 2.95
C PRO A 97 18.10 0.60 3.22
N SER A 98 17.90 0.04 4.40
CA SER A 98 16.62 -0.55 4.82
C SER A 98 15.50 0.48 4.98
N ALA A 99 15.81 1.72 5.41
CA ALA A 99 14.83 2.81 5.45
C ALA A 99 14.39 3.22 4.05
N GLU A 100 15.35 3.35 3.12
CA GLU A 100 15.06 3.67 1.72
C GLU A 100 14.23 2.56 1.05
N ALA A 101 14.56 1.30 1.35
CA ALA A 101 13.80 0.15 0.87
C ALA A 101 12.35 0.18 1.38
N TYR A 102 12.14 0.49 2.67
CA TYR A 102 10.82 0.64 3.26
C TYR A 102 10.01 1.75 2.57
N GLU A 103 10.58 2.94 2.44
CA GLU A 103 9.93 4.07 1.80
C GLU A 103 9.55 3.76 0.34
N ASN A 104 10.45 3.14 -0.41
CA ASN A 104 10.18 2.75 -1.79
C ASN A 104 9.03 1.73 -1.90
N LEU A 105 8.98 0.74 -1.01
CA LEU A 105 7.89 -0.23 -1.01
C LEU A 105 6.55 0.43 -0.64
N VAL A 106 6.50 1.12 0.51
CA VAL A 106 5.25 1.54 1.12
C VAL A 106 4.70 2.81 0.49
N PHE A 107 5.57 3.79 0.18
CA PHE A 107 5.13 5.12 -0.29
C PHE A 107 5.33 5.34 -1.80
N SER A 108 5.89 4.35 -2.51
CA SER A 108 6.04 4.42 -3.96
C SER A 108 5.44 3.19 -4.64
N ASN A 109 6.00 1.99 -4.44
CA ASN A 109 5.61 0.81 -5.20
C ASN A 109 4.17 0.34 -4.89
N TRP A 110 3.73 0.47 -3.65
CA TRP A 110 2.38 0.08 -3.21
C TRP A 110 1.39 1.23 -3.17
N TRP A 111 1.81 2.40 -3.65
CA TRP A 111 0.98 3.58 -3.76
C TRP A 111 0.48 3.75 -5.18
N THR A 112 -0.79 3.54 -5.40
CA THR A 112 -1.37 3.67 -6.74
C THR A 112 -1.54 5.14 -7.11
N ARG A 113 -0.85 5.57 -8.18
CA ARG A 113 -1.08 6.82 -8.90
C ARG A 113 -1.17 6.46 -10.37
N VAL A 114 -2.30 6.72 -10.98
CA VAL A 114 -2.57 6.39 -12.38
C VAL A 114 -3.26 7.56 -13.04
N GLU A 115 -2.79 7.94 -14.20
CA GLU A 115 -3.38 8.93 -15.07
C GLU A 115 -3.73 8.28 -16.41
N GLY A 116 -4.79 8.74 -17.04
CA GLY A 116 -5.22 8.24 -18.34
C GLY A 116 -6.41 9.02 -18.90
N GLN A 117 -6.86 8.57 -20.04
CA GLN A 117 -8.05 9.12 -20.70
C GLN A 117 -9.11 8.06 -20.79
N THR A 118 -10.37 8.47 -20.72
CA THR A 118 -11.49 7.58 -20.98
C THR A 118 -11.57 7.21 -22.46
N ASP A 119 -12.10 6.05 -22.74
CA ASP A 119 -12.40 5.60 -24.08
C ASP A 119 -13.65 6.31 -24.66
N SER A 120 -14.08 5.89 -25.86
CA SER A 120 -15.28 6.44 -26.55
C SER A 120 -16.60 6.20 -25.80
N LYS A 121 -16.59 5.34 -24.77
CA LYS A 121 -17.74 5.07 -23.89
C LYS A 121 -17.67 5.86 -22.59
N GLY A 122 -16.61 6.64 -22.40
CA GLY A 122 -16.34 7.34 -21.15
C GLY A 122 -15.77 6.45 -20.06
N GLU A 123 -15.20 5.29 -20.38
CA GLU A 123 -14.67 4.33 -19.40
C GLU A 123 -13.14 4.40 -19.35
N PHE A 124 -12.59 4.36 -18.13
CA PHE A 124 -11.17 4.19 -17.87
C PHE A 124 -10.98 3.05 -16.88
N THR A 125 -10.11 2.10 -17.22
CA THR A 125 -9.83 0.92 -16.37
C THR A 125 -8.36 0.85 -16.02
N CYS A 126 -8.07 0.62 -14.76
CA CYS A 126 -6.69 0.42 -14.26
C CYS A 126 -6.63 -0.65 -13.19
N LYS A 127 -5.39 -1.09 -12.88
CA LYS A 127 -5.11 -1.93 -11.71
C LYS A 127 -4.68 -1.04 -10.56
N ALA A 128 -5.24 -1.29 -9.38
CA ALA A 128 -4.94 -0.53 -8.18
C ALA A 128 -4.81 -1.46 -6.97
N PHE A 129 -4.04 -1.06 -5.97
CA PHE A 129 -4.05 -1.72 -4.67
C PHE A 129 -5.37 -1.45 -3.94
N TYR A 130 -5.70 -2.27 -2.94
CA TYR A 130 -6.84 -1.97 -2.08
C TYR A 130 -6.52 -0.75 -1.21
N GLY A 131 -7.47 0.18 -1.11
CA GLY A 131 -7.25 1.42 -0.39
C GLY A 131 -8.35 2.45 -0.64
N ASP A 132 -8.13 3.63 -0.10
CA ASP A 132 -8.96 4.81 -0.31
C ASP A 132 -8.28 5.72 -1.33
N TYR A 133 -9.06 6.25 -2.26
CA TYR A 133 -8.62 7.05 -3.40
C TYR A 133 -9.41 8.33 -3.52
N VAL A 134 -8.76 9.34 -4.06
CA VAL A 134 -9.42 10.50 -4.64
C VAL A 134 -9.32 10.35 -6.16
N LEU A 135 -10.46 10.25 -6.83
CA LEU A 135 -10.57 10.26 -8.28
C LEU A 135 -10.74 11.71 -8.73
N THR A 136 -9.96 12.12 -9.71
CA THR A 136 -10.11 13.44 -10.35
C THR A 136 -10.31 13.22 -11.82
N ALA A 137 -11.39 13.77 -12.39
CA ALA A 137 -11.61 13.76 -13.82
C ALA A 137 -11.97 15.15 -14.30
N THR A 138 -11.48 15.52 -15.49
CA THR A 138 -11.78 16.81 -16.13
C THR A 138 -12.85 16.61 -17.19
N GLY A 139 -13.95 17.33 -17.06
CA GLY A 139 -15.06 17.29 -18.00
C GLY A 139 -14.81 18.08 -19.29
N PRO A 140 -15.76 18.08 -20.21
CA PRO A 140 -15.69 18.85 -21.48
C PRO A 140 -15.55 20.36 -21.26
N ASP A 141 -16.04 20.86 -20.15
CA ASP A 141 -15.96 22.26 -19.71
C ASP A 141 -14.57 22.64 -19.13
N GLY A 142 -13.66 21.68 -19.03
CA GLY A 142 -12.34 21.86 -18.44
C GLY A 142 -12.32 21.91 -16.91
N GLN A 143 -13.46 21.74 -16.24
CA GLN A 143 -13.52 21.77 -14.77
C GLN A 143 -13.27 20.39 -14.20
N PRO A 144 -12.47 20.29 -13.12
CA PRO A 144 -12.23 19.02 -12.45
C PRO A 144 -13.40 18.67 -11.52
N VAL A 145 -13.83 17.42 -11.58
CA VAL A 145 -14.73 16.80 -10.61
C VAL A 145 -13.92 15.82 -9.76
N LEU A 146 -14.07 15.92 -8.44
CA LEU A 146 -13.40 15.05 -7.48
C LEU A 146 -14.43 14.13 -6.82
N GLN A 147 -14.03 12.88 -6.61
CA GLN A 147 -14.84 11.89 -5.92
C GLN A 147 -13.98 10.96 -5.07
N ASP A 148 -14.37 10.77 -3.82
CA ASP A 148 -13.79 9.75 -2.95
C ASP A 148 -14.26 8.36 -3.41
N PHE A 149 -13.32 7.42 -3.42
CA PHE A 149 -13.57 6.05 -3.82
C PHE A 149 -12.80 5.07 -2.96
N SER A 150 -13.46 3.99 -2.52
CA SER A 150 -12.83 2.94 -1.73
C SER A 150 -12.82 1.61 -2.47
N LEU A 151 -11.63 1.08 -2.73
CA LEU A 151 -11.45 -0.27 -3.27
C LEU A 151 -11.15 -1.25 -2.12
N ARG A 152 -12.02 -2.22 -1.90
CA ARG A 152 -11.94 -3.17 -0.78
C ARG A 152 -11.72 -4.61 -1.26
N ARG A 153 -10.84 -5.35 -0.57
CA ARG A 153 -10.43 -6.71 -0.90
C ARG A 153 -11.60 -7.69 -1.10
N LYS A 154 -12.65 -7.58 -0.29
CA LYS A 154 -13.81 -8.49 -0.34
C LYS A 154 -14.65 -8.37 -1.61
N LYS A 155 -14.50 -7.26 -2.35
CA LYS A 155 -15.27 -7.00 -3.58
C LYS A 155 -14.48 -7.31 -4.86
N GLY A 156 -13.15 -7.44 -4.79
CA GLY A 156 -12.25 -7.77 -5.90
C GLY A 156 -12.13 -6.68 -6.96
N GLU A 157 -13.26 -6.17 -7.42
CA GLU A 157 -13.38 -5.07 -8.37
C GLU A 157 -14.20 -3.94 -7.76
N GLY A 158 -13.91 -2.70 -8.18
CA GLY A 158 -14.66 -1.52 -7.80
C GLY A 158 -14.94 -0.65 -9.01
N LYS A 159 -16.11 -0.04 -9.04
CA LYS A 159 -16.52 0.93 -10.06
C LYS A 159 -16.92 2.22 -9.38
N ALA A 160 -16.41 3.35 -9.89
CA ALA A 160 -16.88 4.69 -9.56
C ALA A 160 -17.46 5.32 -10.83
N THR A 161 -18.48 6.15 -10.69
CA THR A 161 -19.06 6.92 -11.78
C THR A 161 -19.01 8.39 -11.43
N LEU A 162 -18.32 9.18 -12.25
CA LEU A 162 -18.29 10.64 -12.13
C LEU A 162 -19.23 11.19 -13.22
N THR A 163 -20.10 12.12 -12.84
CA THR A 163 -21.03 12.76 -13.75
C THR A 163 -20.66 14.22 -13.91
N PHE A 164 -20.55 14.66 -15.13
CA PHE A 164 -20.30 16.06 -15.48
C PHE A 164 -21.62 16.74 -15.84
N ALA A 165 -21.73 18.03 -15.56
CA ALA A 165 -22.84 18.85 -16.08
C ALA A 165 -22.75 18.87 -17.61
N ALA A 166 -23.89 18.81 -18.27
CA ALA A 166 -23.93 19.06 -19.69
C ALA A 166 -23.47 20.50 -19.98
N PRO A 167 -22.73 20.76 -21.08
CA PRO A 167 -22.45 22.12 -21.47
C PRO A 167 -23.77 22.88 -21.59
N GLU A 168 -23.86 24.07 -21.00
CA GLU A 168 -24.98 24.97 -21.28
C GLU A 168 -25.00 25.22 -22.79
N GLU A 169 -26.09 24.85 -23.45
CA GLU A 169 -26.28 25.22 -24.85
C GLU A 169 -26.30 26.75 -24.89
N ALA A 170 -25.35 27.37 -25.59
CA ALA A 170 -25.33 28.78 -25.80
C ALA A 170 -26.65 29.15 -26.51
N GLU A 171 -27.55 29.86 -25.82
CA GLU A 171 -28.74 30.42 -26.44
C GLU A 171 -28.25 31.27 -27.61
N SER A 172 -28.59 30.85 -28.83
CA SER A 172 -28.36 31.63 -30.01
C SER A 172 -29.29 32.83 -29.91
N GLU A 173 -28.74 34.00 -29.61
CA GLU A 173 -29.41 35.27 -29.81
C GLU A 173 -29.70 35.37 -31.34
N GLU A 174 -30.92 35.03 -31.73
CA GLU A 174 -31.45 35.44 -33.03
C GLU A 174 -31.61 36.97 -32.99
N GLU A 175 -30.65 37.67 -33.59
CA GLU A 175 -30.84 39.08 -33.93
C GLU A 175 -32.08 39.18 -34.84
N GLN A 176 -33.15 39.70 -34.27
CA GLN A 176 -34.28 40.20 -35.06
C GLN A 176 -33.86 41.55 -35.64
N GLU A 177 -33.41 41.55 -36.91
CA GLU A 177 -33.35 42.73 -37.72
C GLU A 177 -34.80 43.07 -38.18
N GLU A 178 -35.29 44.21 -37.69
CA GLU A 178 -36.38 44.97 -38.32
C GLU A 178 -35.81 46.04 -39.23
#